data_fcc148e610698f5633e757699cbea989
#
_entry.id   fcc148e610698f5633e757699cbea989
#
_cell.length_a   1.000
_cell.length_b   1.000
_cell.length_c   1.000
_cell.angle_alpha   90.00
_cell.angle_beta   90.00
_cell.angle_gamma   90.00
#
_symmetry.space_group_name_H-M   'P 1'
#
loop_
_entity.id
_entity.type
_entity.pdbx_description
1 polymer ?
#
loop_
_entity_poly.entity_id
_entity_poly.type
_entity_poly.pdbx_seq_one_letter_code
_entity_poly.pdbx_strand_id
1 'polypeptide(L)'
;MVDKAKVEEAIKLLLEGIGEDVNREGLQGTPERIARMCEEIYGGLDNEADEHLQKQFHVENNEMVLEKDITFYSMCEHHLMPFYGKAHIAYIPNGKVTGCLLYTSPSPRD
;
A
#
# COMPACT_ATOMS: atom_id res chain seq x y z
N MET A 1 -2.10 12.20 2.66
CA MET A 1 -2.65 11.74 3.95
C MET A 1 -4.14 11.49 3.84
N VAL A 2 -4.62 10.37 4.36
CA VAL A 2 -6.04 10.02 4.30
C VAL A 2 -6.86 10.90 5.22
N ASP A 3 -7.90 11.51 4.68
CA ASP A 3 -8.87 12.29 5.44
C ASP A 3 -10.02 11.37 5.84
N LYS A 4 -9.97 10.86 7.07
CA LYS A 4 -10.95 9.88 7.54
C LYS A 4 -12.38 10.41 7.54
N ALA A 5 -12.57 11.68 7.87
CA ALA A 5 -13.91 12.25 7.89
C ALA A 5 -14.54 12.25 6.50
N LYS A 6 -13.78 12.57 5.47
CA LYS A 6 -14.25 12.51 4.09
C LYS A 6 -14.55 11.09 3.65
N VAL A 7 -13.70 10.13 4.03
CA VAL A 7 -13.92 8.73 3.69
C VAL A 7 -15.19 8.21 4.35
N GLU A 8 -15.39 8.52 5.63
CA GLU A 8 -16.62 8.12 6.34
C GLU A 8 -17.87 8.65 5.64
N GLU A 9 -17.85 9.91 5.24
CA GLU A 9 -18.99 10.53 4.54
C GLU A 9 -19.22 9.85 3.19
N ALA A 10 -18.16 9.58 2.46
CA ALA A 10 -18.24 8.91 1.16
C ALA A 10 -18.84 7.51 1.29
N ILE A 11 -18.47 6.76 2.34
CA ILE A 11 -19.00 5.41 2.54
C ILE A 11 -20.48 5.44 2.91
N LYS A 12 -20.90 6.42 3.69
CA LYS A 12 -22.32 6.60 3.96
C LYS A 12 -23.10 6.83 2.66
N LEU A 13 -22.58 7.69 1.79
CA LEU A 13 -23.21 7.93 0.49
C LEU A 13 -23.19 6.70 -0.40
N LEU A 14 -22.11 5.93 -0.38
CA LEU A 14 -22.05 4.70 -1.15
C LEU A 14 -23.10 3.70 -0.69
N LEU A 15 -23.23 3.51 0.62
CA LEU A 15 -24.22 2.59 1.17
C LEU A 15 -25.65 3.01 0.80
N GLU A 16 -25.95 4.30 0.88
CA GLU A 16 -27.22 4.83 0.44
C GLU A 16 -27.43 4.60 -1.06
N GLY A 17 -26.39 4.85 -1.84
CA GLY A 17 -26.43 4.70 -3.30
C GLY A 17 -26.71 3.28 -3.78
N ILE A 18 -26.24 2.28 -3.03
CA ILE A 18 -26.50 0.88 -3.38
C ILE A 18 -27.81 0.36 -2.78
N GLY A 19 -28.52 1.22 -2.05
CA GLY A 19 -29.82 0.85 -1.50
C GLY A 19 -29.80 0.24 -0.11
N GLU A 20 -28.67 0.35 0.59
CA GLU A 20 -28.58 -0.17 1.96
C GLU A 20 -29.04 0.85 3.00
N ASP A 21 -29.51 0.34 4.13
CA ASP A 21 -29.86 1.16 5.29
C ASP A 21 -28.63 1.40 6.15
N VAL A 22 -28.10 2.61 6.10
CA VAL A 22 -26.87 2.97 6.84
C VAL A 22 -27.07 2.90 8.36
N ASN A 23 -28.30 2.93 8.83
CA ASN A 23 -28.61 2.86 10.25
C ASN A 23 -28.80 1.43 10.76
N ARG A 24 -28.76 0.45 9.88
CA ARG A 24 -28.83 -0.94 10.25
C ARG A 24 -27.68 -1.30 11.17
N GLU A 25 -27.95 -2.08 12.22
CA GLU A 25 -26.96 -2.43 13.24
C GLU A 25 -25.63 -2.93 12.66
N GLY A 26 -25.68 -3.76 11.64
CA GLY A 26 -24.48 -4.31 11.00
C GLY A 26 -23.65 -3.30 10.25
N LEU A 27 -24.21 -2.14 9.92
CA LEU A 27 -23.52 -1.11 9.11
C LEU A 27 -23.18 0.16 9.89
N GLN A 28 -23.59 0.26 11.16
CA GLN A 28 -23.36 1.48 11.93
C GLN A 28 -21.88 1.83 12.08
N GLY A 29 -21.03 0.84 12.24
CA GLY A 29 -19.58 1.07 12.36
C GLY A 29 -18.80 0.99 11.06
N THR A 30 -19.48 0.69 9.95
CA THR A 30 -18.80 0.44 8.66
C THR A 30 -18.06 1.65 8.12
N PRO A 31 -18.63 2.87 8.10
CA PRO A 31 -17.89 4.03 7.59
C PRO A 31 -16.58 4.26 8.34
N GLU A 32 -16.60 4.16 9.66
CA GLU A 32 -15.40 4.35 10.48
C GLU A 32 -14.37 3.24 10.25
N ARG A 33 -14.83 1.99 10.16
CA ARG A 33 -13.94 0.86 9.89
C ARG A 33 -13.25 0.99 8.55
N ILE A 34 -14.00 1.40 7.53
CA ILE A 34 -13.44 1.59 6.19
C ILE A 34 -12.46 2.76 6.17
N ALA A 35 -12.76 3.83 6.89
CA ALA A 35 -11.84 4.96 6.98
C ALA A 35 -10.50 4.53 7.59
N ARG A 36 -10.52 3.72 8.64
CA ARG A 36 -9.30 3.18 9.24
C ARG A 36 -8.58 2.23 8.29
N MET A 37 -9.32 1.40 7.58
CA MET A 37 -8.75 0.51 6.58
C MET A 37 -8.04 1.31 5.48
N CYS A 38 -8.63 2.42 5.04
CA CYS A 38 -8.04 3.28 4.03
C CYS A 38 -6.73 3.90 4.49
N GLU A 39 -6.56 4.18 5.77
CA GLU A 39 -5.29 4.65 6.28
C GLU A 39 -4.18 3.63 6.04
N GLU A 40 -4.48 2.36 6.20
CA GLU A 40 -3.50 1.30 5.97
C GLU A 40 -3.27 1.06 4.48
N ILE A 41 -4.35 0.94 3.71
CA ILE A 41 -4.28 0.56 2.30
C ILE A 41 -3.69 1.67 1.44
N TYR A 42 -4.06 2.92 1.72
CA TYR A 42 -3.67 4.08 0.90
C TYR A 42 -2.60 4.94 1.55
N GLY A 43 -2.06 4.50 2.68
CA GLY A 43 -1.01 5.24 3.39
C GLY A 43 0.25 5.42 2.57
N GLY A 44 0.48 4.58 1.58
CA GLY A 44 1.65 4.69 0.71
C GLY A 44 1.53 5.72 -0.40
N LEU A 45 0.35 6.32 -0.62
CA LEU A 45 0.17 7.29 -1.71
C LEU A 45 1.09 8.52 -1.59
N ASP A 46 1.40 8.92 -0.36
CA ASP A 46 2.25 10.08 -0.11
C ASP A 46 3.73 9.72 0.02
N ASN A 47 4.04 8.44 -0.02
CA ASN A 47 5.42 7.97 0.14
C ASN A 47 6.09 7.79 -1.22
N GLU A 48 7.35 8.18 -1.30
CA GLU A 48 8.14 8.01 -2.49
C GLU A 48 9.21 6.95 -2.26
N ALA A 49 9.49 6.16 -3.30
CA ALA A 49 10.51 5.13 -3.23
C ALA A 49 11.90 5.70 -2.96
N ASP A 50 12.14 6.93 -3.34
CA ASP A 50 13.44 7.59 -3.17
C ASP A 50 13.92 7.59 -1.72
N GLU A 51 13.01 7.74 -0.76
CA GLU A 51 13.36 7.72 0.66
C GLU A 51 13.99 6.39 1.05
N HIS A 52 13.45 5.29 0.52
CA HIS A 52 13.96 3.95 0.81
C HIS A 52 15.26 3.67 0.08
N LEU A 53 15.42 4.24 -1.11
CA LEU A 53 16.60 4.02 -1.93
C LEU A 53 17.82 4.80 -1.46
N GLN A 54 17.65 5.78 -0.58
CA GLN A 54 18.76 6.56 -0.04
C GLN A 54 19.61 5.80 0.97
N LYS A 55 19.04 4.78 1.60
CA LYS A 55 19.78 3.94 2.53
C LYS A 55 20.57 2.90 1.74
N GLN A 56 21.84 3.19 1.53
CA GLN A 56 22.71 2.36 0.71
C GLN A 56 23.95 1.93 1.50
N PHE A 57 24.45 0.76 1.15
CA PHE A 57 25.65 0.20 1.76
C PHE A 57 26.70 -0.03 0.68
N HIS A 58 27.95 0.24 0.99
CA HIS A 58 29.04 -0.01 0.06
C HIS A 58 29.36 -1.50 -0.01
N VAL A 59 29.58 -1.99 -1.21
CA VAL A 59 30.00 -3.37 -1.47
C VAL A 59 31.17 -3.34 -2.46
N GLU A 60 32.04 -4.35 -2.36
CA GLU A 60 33.22 -4.43 -3.21
C GLU A 60 32.97 -5.23 -4.49
N ASN A 61 31.99 -6.14 -4.48
CA ASN A 61 31.69 -6.93 -5.66
C ASN A 61 30.52 -6.34 -6.42
N ASN A 62 30.38 -6.74 -7.69
CA ASN A 62 29.30 -6.31 -8.56
C ASN A 62 28.44 -7.50 -9.01
N GLU A 63 28.34 -8.50 -8.17
CA GLU A 63 27.44 -9.62 -8.44
C GLU A 63 25.99 -9.17 -8.36
N MET A 64 25.14 -9.72 -9.23
CA MET A 64 23.74 -9.38 -9.26
C MET A 64 23.07 -9.67 -7.92
N VAL A 65 22.36 -8.69 -7.41
CA VAL A 65 21.50 -8.86 -6.24
C VAL A 65 20.12 -9.22 -6.73
N LEU A 66 19.57 -10.30 -6.20
CA LEU A 66 18.25 -10.79 -6.59
C LEU A 66 17.41 -11.03 -5.35
N GLU A 67 16.26 -10.35 -5.31
CA GLU A 67 15.23 -10.57 -4.31
C GLU A 67 14.02 -11.17 -5.00
N LYS A 68 13.60 -12.35 -4.55
CA LYS A 68 12.50 -13.10 -5.15
C LYS A 68 11.32 -13.19 -4.22
N ASP A 69 10.17 -13.41 -4.81
CA ASP A 69 8.93 -13.74 -4.10
C ASP A 69 8.53 -12.67 -3.10
N ILE A 70 8.75 -11.42 -3.44
CA ILE A 70 8.32 -10.30 -2.60
C ILE A 70 6.80 -10.19 -2.76
N THR A 71 6.07 -10.51 -1.71
CA THR A 71 4.62 -10.40 -1.73
C THR A 71 4.21 -8.94 -1.62
N PHE A 72 3.31 -8.51 -2.49
CA PHE A 72 2.76 -7.16 -2.42
C PHE A 72 1.24 -7.20 -2.49
N TYR A 73 0.63 -6.17 -1.94
CA TYR A 73 -0.82 -5.97 -1.96
C TYR A 73 -1.09 -4.59 -2.53
N SER A 74 -2.10 -4.47 -3.37
CA SER A 74 -2.42 -3.19 -3.97
C SER A 74 -3.91 -3.09 -4.28
N MET A 75 -4.32 -1.92 -4.75
CA MET A 75 -5.71 -1.64 -5.10
C MET A 75 -5.79 -1.26 -6.56
N CYS A 76 -6.73 -1.88 -7.27
CA CYS A 76 -6.96 -1.56 -8.67
C CYS A 76 -7.44 -0.13 -8.81
N GLU A 77 -6.80 0.60 -9.71
CA GLU A 77 -7.13 2.00 -9.95
C GLU A 77 -8.53 2.19 -10.52
N HIS A 78 -8.99 1.28 -11.37
CA HIS A 78 -10.26 1.42 -12.05
C HIS A 78 -11.48 1.07 -11.20
N HIS A 79 -11.36 0.10 -10.33
CA HIS A 79 -12.50 -0.42 -9.57
C HIS A 79 -12.29 -0.38 -8.07
N LEU A 80 -11.13 0.06 -7.60
CA LEU A 80 -10.75 0.05 -6.18
C LEU A 80 -10.88 -1.34 -5.55
N MET A 81 -10.59 -2.37 -6.34
CA MET A 81 -10.60 -3.74 -5.86
C MET A 81 -9.19 -4.15 -5.43
N PRO A 82 -9.07 -4.89 -4.33
CA PRO A 82 -7.75 -5.33 -3.89
C PRO A 82 -7.22 -6.44 -4.77
N PHE A 83 -5.91 -6.44 -4.94
CA PHE A 83 -5.22 -7.55 -5.59
C PHE A 83 -3.85 -7.73 -4.92
N TYR A 84 -3.27 -8.89 -5.13
CA TYR A 84 -1.95 -9.18 -4.59
C TYR A 84 -1.15 -9.97 -5.62
N GLY A 85 0.14 -9.99 -5.41
CA GLY A 85 1.03 -10.72 -6.29
C GLY A 85 2.42 -10.82 -5.69
N LYS A 86 3.33 -11.25 -6.53
CA LYS A 86 4.74 -11.35 -6.17
C LYS A 86 5.58 -10.58 -7.15
N ALA A 87 6.58 -9.90 -6.63
CA ALA A 87 7.55 -9.18 -7.44
C ALA A 87 8.93 -9.79 -7.25
N HIS A 88 9.72 -9.73 -8.30
CA HIS A 88 11.11 -10.14 -8.25
C HIS A 88 11.93 -8.95 -8.70
N ILE A 89 12.94 -8.60 -7.92
CA ILE A 89 13.77 -7.44 -8.20
C ILE A 89 15.22 -7.90 -8.31
N ALA A 90 15.85 -7.56 -9.41
CA ALA A 90 17.26 -7.85 -9.62
C ALA A 90 17.98 -6.58 -10.04
N TYR A 91 19.17 -6.38 -9.52
CA TYR A 91 20.00 -5.26 -9.95
C TYR A 91 21.46 -5.60 -9.79
N ILE A 92 22.30 -4.89 -10.52
CA ILE A 92 23.75 -5.01 -10.41
C ILE A 92 24.25 -3.82 -9.60
N PRO A 93 24.81 -4.07 -8.41
CA PRO A 93 25.32 -2.96 -7.60
C PRO A 93 26.50 -2.32 -8.31
N ASN A 94 26.51 -1.01 -8.28
CA ASN A 94 27.65 -0.23 -8.78
C ASN A 94 28.37 0.35 -7.58
N GLY A 95 28.92 -0.55 -6.75
CA GLY A 95 29.56 -0.19 -5.50
C GLY A 95 28.62 0.03 -4.33
N LYS A 96 27.31 -0.07 -4.53
CA LYS A 96 26.32 0.19 -3.48
C LYS A 96 25.12 -0.75 -3.59
N VAL A 97 24.62 -1.19 -2.45
CA VAL A 97 23.36 -1.96 -2.36
C VAL A 97 22.38 -1.22 -1.50
N THR A 98 21.09 -1.37 -1.80
CA THR A 98 20.01 -0.84 -0.97
C THR A 98 19.71 -1.79 0.18
N GLY A 99 19.24 -1.24 1.29
CA GLY A 99 18.88 -2.04 2.44
C GLY A 99 17.60 -2.83 2.23
N CYS A 100 17.38 -3.79 3.10
CA CYS A 100 16.24 -4.70 3.03
C CYS A 100 14.89 -4.03 3.29
N LEU A 101 14.88 -2.78 3.72
CA LEU A 101 13.64 -2.06 3.99
C LEU A 101 12.77 -1.89 2.74
N LEU A 102 13.37 -1.97 1.56
CA LEU A 102 12.65 -1.80 0.31
C LEU A 102 11.59 -2.89 0.11
N TYR A 103 11.89 -4.11 0.49
CA TYR A 103 10.97 -5.23 0.29
C TYR A 103 10.28 -5.71 1.57
N THR A 104 10.57 -5.08 2.70
CA THR A 104 9.87 -5.36 3.95
C THR A 104 8.85 -4.28 4.29
N SER A 105 8.69 -3.29 3.43
CA SER A 105 7.72 -2.24 3.62
C SER A 105 6.32 -2.83 3.70
N PRO A 106 5.52 -2.45 4.70
CA PRO A 106 4.17 -2.96 4.81
C PRO A 106 3.17 -2.30 3.87
N SER A 107 3.59 -1.34 3.09
CA SER A 107 2.67 -0.61 2.22
C SER A 107 2.19 -1.50 1.08
N PRO A 108 0.88 -1.71 0.94
CA PRO A 108 0.34 -2.52 -0.15
C PRO A 108 0.41 -1.86 -1.51
N ARG A 109 0.84 -0.62 -1.56
CA ARG A 109 0.90 0.13 -2.82
C ARG A 109 2.30 0.26 -3.40
N ASP A 110 3.26 -0.27 -2.74
CA ASP A 110 4.67 -0.16 -3.16
C ASP A 110 5.03 -1.05 -4.35
#